data_858efa77168158f2aedaea27cb56c8c3
#
_entry.id   858efa77168158f2aedaea27cb56c8c3
#
_cell.length_a   1.000
_cell.length_b   1.000
_cell.length_c   1.000
_cell.angle_alpha   90.00
_cell.angle_beta   90.00
_cell.angle_gamma   90.00
#
_symmetry.space_group_name_H-M   'P 1'
#
loop_
_entity.id
_entity.type
_entity.pdbx_description
1 polymer ?
#
loop_
_entity_poly.entity_id
_entity_poly.type
_entity_poly.pdbx_seq_one_letter_code
_entity_poly.pdbx_strand_id
1 'polypeptide(L)'
;MKILGVASSMREESYSTRALKMVLGKAEKNGGGDAETRLLDLRKLQLPMYNPEENSSPELEKVTEHVKWADAFILASPDYHGSMSRVMKNFLDFFWSDFAGKTFGYVCTSHEKGLTVMDQMRTAVRQCYGWSMPYGISVNSDQDFDLQGNITNQNVVSRIETIARDLTMYGSLIADQYKKDLQGEESNTFVARYRS
;
A
#
# COMPACT_ATOMS: atom_id res chain seq x y z
N MET A 1 7.93 3.02 12.90
CA MET A 1 7.43 2.38 11.67
C MET A 1 6.74 3.42 10.79
N LYS A 2 7.14 3.55 9.53
CA LYS A 2 6.58 4.55 8.60
C LYS A 2 5.69 3.85 7.55
N ILE A 3 4.40 4.17 7.53
CA ILE A 3 3.42 3.50 6.67
C ILE A 3 2.83 4.50 5.67
N LEU A 4 2.95 4.21 4.38
CA LEU A 4 2.34 4.99 3.31
C LEU A 4 1.07 4.31 2.80
N GLY A 5 -0.08 4.95 2.97
CA GLY A 5 -1.31 4.56 2.32
C GLY A 5 -1.40 5.18 0.93
N VAL A 6 -1.60 4.37 -0.10
CA VAL A 6 -1.74 4.82 -1.49
C VAL A 6 -3.17 4.60 -1.95
N ALA A 7 -3.91 5.69 -2.17
CA ALA A 7 -5.30 5.67 -2.66
C ALA A 7 -5.34 5.93 -4.17
N SER A 8 -5.96 5.03 -4.94
CA SER A 8 -5.98 5.09 -6.40
C SER A 8 -7.37 5.23 -7.04
N SER A 9 -8.37 5.51 -6.25
CA SER A 9 -9.71 5.79 -6.79
C SER A 9 -9.79 7.24 -7.26
N MET A 10 -10.38 7.45 -8.44
CA MET A 10 -10.65 8.80 -8.97
C MET A 10 -11.98 9.37 -8.47
N ARG A 11 -12.77 8.61 -7.71
CA ARG A 11 -14.00 9.11 -7.06
C ARG A 11 -13.67 9.94 -5.83
N GLU A 12 -14.35 11.05 -5.62
CA GLU A 12 -14.19 11.89 -4.44
C GLU A 12 -14.58 11.13 -3.17
N GLU A 13 -15.78 10.55 -3.17
CA GLU A 13 -16.31 9.73 -2.10
C GLU A 13 -15.98 8.24 -2.31
N SER A 14 -14.69 7.93 -2.25
CA SER A 14 -14.20 6.57 -2.51
C SER A 14 -14.23 5.69 -1.27
N TYR A 15 -14.91 4.56 -1.33
CA TYR A 15 -14.96 3.55 -0.27
C TYR A 15 -13.61 2.88 -0.02
N SER A 16 -12.81 2.62 -1.05
CA SER A 16 -11.43 2.10 -0.85
C SER A 16 -10.55 3.11 -0.12
N THR A 17 -10.70 4.40 -0.42
CA THR A 17 -9.97 5.46 0.30
C THR A 17 -10.45 5.62 1.74
N ARG A 18 -11.76 5.47 2.01
CA ARG A 18 -12.31 5.50 3.37
C ARG A 18 -11.78 4.34 4.21
N ALA A 19 -11.81 3.12 3.66
CA ALA A 19 -11.26 1.94 4.34
C ALA A 19 -9.75 2.09 4.59
N LEU A 20 -8.98 2.60 3.60
CA LEU A 20 -7.56 2.89 3.76
C LEU A 20 -7.29 3.86 4.93
N LYS A 21 -8.01 4.99 4.98
CA LYS A 21 -7.87 5.97 6.07
C LYS A 21 -8.12 5.34 7.44
N MET A 22 -9.10 4.43 7.52
CA MET A 22 -9.39 3.72 8.77
C MET A 22 -8.24 2.79 9.17
N VAL A 23 -7.62 2.07 8.22
CA VAL A 23 -6.43 1.25 8.48
C VAL A 23 -5.28 2.12 9.01
N LEU A 24 -4.99 3.25 8.34
CA LEU A 24 -3.93 4.17 8.77
C LEU A 24 -4.17 4.70 10.19
N GLY A 25 -5.38 5.17 10.48
CA GLY A 25 -5.74 5.66 11.82
C GLY A 25 -5.72 4.58 12.92
N LYS A 26 -5.97 3.31 12.56
CA LYS A 26 -5.80 2.18 13.50
C LYS A 26 -4.33 1.84 13.71
N ALA A 27 -3.49 1.91 12.67
CA ALA A 27 -2.06 1.69 12.79
C ALA A 27 -1.39 2.71 13.73
N GLU A 28 -1.76 3.99 13.64
CA GLU A 28 -1.28 5.04 14.55
C GLU A 28 -1.67 4.78 16.01
N LYS A 29 -2.90 4.31 16.25
CA LYS A 29 -3.43 4.13 17.61
C LYS A 29 -3.02 2.82 18.25
N ASN A 30 -2.96 1.73 17.49
CA ASN A 30 -2.80 0.37 18.00
C ASN A 30 -1.41 -0.22 17.77
N GLY A 31 -0.54 0.48 17.07
CA GLY A 31 0.82 0.04 16.76
C GLY A 31 1.85 0.21 17.89
N GLY A 32 1.39 0.31 19.15
CA GLY A 32 2.31 0.53 20.28
C GLY A 32 2.86 1.96 20.38
N GLY A 33 2.26 2.92 19.65
CA GLY A 33 2.63 4.34 19.67
C GLY A 33 3.69 4.77 18.65
N ASP A 34 4.24 3.85 17.86
CA ASP A 34 5.42 4.11 17.01
C ASP A 34 5.16 4.12 15.50
N ALA A 35 3.90 4.06 15.05
CA ALA A 35 3.59 4.16 13.64
C ALA A 35 3.28 5.60 13.22
N GLU A 36 4.09 6.14 12.31
CA GLU A 36 3.81 7.37 11.57
C GLU A 36 3.16 6.99 10.24
N THR A 37 2.02 7.61 9.91
CA THR A 37 1.31 7.31 8.66
C THR A 37 1.23 8.53 7.75
N ARG A 38 1.22 8.29 6.43
CA ARG A 38 0.92 9.29 5.40
C ARG A 38 -0.08 8.72 4.41
N LEU A 39 -0.94 9.58 3.88
CA LEU A 39 -1.86 9.26 2.80
C LEU A 39 -1.41 9.93 1.51
N LEU A 40 -1.12 9.13 0.50
CA LEU A 40 -0.90 9.54 -0.88
C LEU A 40 -2.18 9.31 -1.68
N ASP A 41 -2.93 10.37 -1.95
CA ASP A 41 -4.13 10.33 -2.79
C ASP A 41 -3.74 10.65 -4.24
N LEU A 42 -3.62 9.60 -5.06
CA LEU A 42 -3.21 9.72 -6.47
C LEU A 42 -4.20 10.52 -7.32
N ARG A 43 -5.45 10.67 -6.89
CA ARG A 43 -6.44 11.54 -7.54
C ARG A 43 -6.02 13.01 -7.55
N LYS A 44 -5.29 13.43 -6.52
CA LYS A 44 -4.84 14.83 -6.33
C LYS A 44 -3.53 15.14 -7.05
N LEU A 45 -2.96 14.14 -7.72
CA LEU A 45 -1.67 14.24 -8.39
C LEU A 45 -1.85 14.09 -9.90
N GLN A 46 -1.06 14.85 -10.65
CA GLN A 46 -1.00 14.75 -12.11
C GLN A 46 0.23 13.93 -12.51
N LEU A 47 0.30 12.68 -12.04
CA LEU A 47 1.36 11.77 -12.47
C LEU A 47 1.24 11.55 -13.98
N PRO A 48 2.32 11.75 -14.75
CA PRO A 48 2.33 11.38 -16.17
C PRO A 48 2.08 9.88 -16.32
N MET A 49 1.70 9.45 -17.51
CA MET A 49 1.74 8.01 -17.82
C MET A 49 3.21 7.56 -17.81
N TYR A 50 3.44 6.43 -17.16
CA TYR A 50 4.80 5.85 -17.10
C TYR A 50 5.35 5.65 -18.52
N ASN A 51 6.52 6.23 -18.74
CA ASN A 51 7.33 6.02 -19.92
C ASN A 51 8.78 5.74 -19.47
N PRO A 52 9.37 4.59 -19.80
CA PRO A 52 10.74 4.26 -19.36
C PRO A 52 11.80 5.23 -19.90
N GLU A 53 11.51 5.98 -20.98
CA GLU A 53 12.42 6.94 -21.57
C GLU A 53 12.26 8.37 -21.00
N GLU A 54 11.14 8.67 -20.33
CA GLU A 54 10.80 9.98 -19.80
C GLU A 54 10.27 9.88 -18.37
N ASN A 55 11.16 9.77 -17.38
CA ASN A 55 10.82 9.49 -15.98
C ASN A 55 11.14 10.66 -15.05
N SER A 56 10.82 11.90 -15.42
CA SER A 56 11.01 13.04 -14.54
C SER A 56 9.81 13.99 -14.60
N SER A 57 9.27 14.34 -13.44
CA SER A 57 8.32 15.42 -13.25
C SER A 57 8.34 15.90 -11.80
N PRO A 58 7.98 17.14 -11.50
CA PRO A 58 7.90 17.63 -10.12
C PRO A 58 6.92 16.81 -9.26
N GLU A 59 5.85 16.27 -9.85
CA GLU A 59 4.89 15.40 -9.18
C GLU A 59 5.50 14.04 -8.85
N LEU A 60 6.30 13.47 -9.76
CA LEU A 60 6.98 12.20 -9.53
C LEU A 60 8.05 12.34 -8.44
N GLU A 61 8.77 13.45 -8.38
CA GLU A 61 9.75 13.71 -7.32
C GLU A 61 9.08 13.70 -5.94
N LYS A 62 7.95 14.41 -5.76
CA LYS A 62 7.17 14.39 -4.52
C LYS A 62 6.70 12.99 -4.14
N VAL A 63 6.20 12.22 -5.12
CA VAL A 63 5.76 10.84 -4.88
C VAL A 63 6.95 9.97 -4.48
N THR A 64 8.09 10.13 -5.14
CA THR A 64 9.32 9.40 -4.83
C THR A 64 9.81 9.66 -3.40
N GLU A 65 9.71 10.90 -2.91
CA GLU A 65 10.03 11.22 -1.51
C GLU A 65 9.12 10.43 -0.53
N HIS A 66 7.82 10.37 -0.81
CA HIS A 66 6.89 9.57 0.00
C HIS A 66 7.23 8.07 -0.04
N VAL A 67 7.54 7.55 -1.23
CA VAL A 67 7.91 6.13 -1.41
C VAL A 67 9.20 5.80 -0.67
N LYS A 68 10.23 6.65 -0.76
CA LYS A 68 11.49 6.46 -0.04
C LYS A 68 11.33 6.57 1.46
N TRP A 69 10.47 7.47 1.93
CA TRP A 69 10.18 7.65 3.35
C TRP A 69 9.56 6.41 4.00
N ALA A 70 8.74 5.65 3.27
CA ALA A 70 7.95 4.56 3.81
C ALA A 70 8.78 3.30 4.09
N ASP A 71 8.53 2.64 5.21
CA ASP A 71 8.98 1.28 5.54
C ASP A 71 7.94 0.24 5.06
N ALA A 72 6.66 0.61 5.00
CA ALA A 72 5.58 -0.25 4.53
C ALA A 72 4.50 0.54 3.80
N PHE A 73 3.64 -0.19 3.08
CA PHE A 73 2.58 0.36 2.25
C PHE A 73 1.24 -0.31 2.50
N ILE A 74 0.17 0.46 2.30
CA ILE A 74 -1.17 -0.08 2.10
C ILE A 74 -1.67 0.44 0.76
N LEU A 75 -1.82 -0.46 -0.21
CA LEU A 75 -2.32 -0.14 -1.54
C LEU A 75 -3.83 -0.30 -1.57
N ALA A 76 -4.55 0.77 -1.91
CA ALA A 76 -6.01 0.78 -1.99
C ALA A 76 -6.49 1.06 -3.41
N SER A 77 -7.19 0.09 -4.01
CA SER A 77 -7.73 0.19 -5.36
C SER A 77 -9.20 -0.21 -5.41
N PRO A 78 -10.03 0.50 -6.19
CA PRO A 78 -11.30 -0.05 -6.61
C PRO A 78 -11.09 -1.22 -7.58
N ASP A 79 -12.09 -2.10 -7.64
CA ASP A 79 -12.21 -3.13 -8.67
C ASP A 79 -12.89 -2.52 -9.91
N TYR A 80 -12.17 -2.42 -10.99
CA TYR A 80 -12.69 -2.02 -12.29
C TYR A 80 -12.56 -3.20 -13.27
N HIS A 81 -13.66 -3.90 -13.49
CA HIS A 81 -13.71 -5.05 -14.40
C HIS A 81 -12.72 -6.17 -14.03
N GLY A 82 -12.61 -6.48 -12.75
CA GLY A 82 -11.70 -7.52 -12.24
C GLY A 82 -10.24 -7.07 -12.19
N SER A 83 -9.96 -5.77 -12.33
CA SER A 83 -8.60 -5.24 -12.35
C SER A 83 -8.41 -4.07 -11.38
N MET A 84 -7.15 -3.88 -10.95
CA MET A 84 -6.78 -2.65 -10.24
C MET A 84 -6.99 -1.42 -11.13
N SER A 85 -7.18 -0.26 -10.52
CA SER A 85 -7.34 0.98 -11.28
C SER A 85 -6.09 1.27 -12.13
N ARG A 86 -6.28 1.88 -13.30
CA ARG A 86 -5.19 2.36 -14.15
C ARG A 86 -4.19 3.22 -13.36
N VAL A 87 -4.70 4.04 -12.45
CA VAL A 87 -3.88 4.95 -11.65
C VAL A 87 -2.98 4.19 -10.69
N MET A 88 -3.47 3.09 -10.08
CA MET A 88 -2.64 2.21 -9.26
C MET A 88 -1.54 1.53 -10.08
N LYS A 89 -1.90 0.98 -11.25
CA LYS A 89 -0.90 0.34 -12.11
C LYS A 89 0.17 1.33 -12.56
N ASN A 90 -0.24 2.54 -12.97
CA ASN A 90 0.68 3.59 -13.37
C ASN A 90 1.64 3.98 -12.24
N PHE A 91 1.13 4.13 -11.01
CA PHE A 91 1.96 4.39 -9.83
C PHE A 91 3.00 3.27 -9.61
N LEU A 92 2.57 2.00 -9.67
CA LEU A 92 3.46 0.86 -9.45
C LEU A 92 4.57 0.76 -10.51
N ASP A 93 4.32 1.20 -11.74
CA ASP A 93 5.28 1.13 -12.83
C ASP A 93 6.48 2.06 -12.66
N PHE A 94 6.36 3.14 -11.89
CA PHE A 94 7.47 4.06 -11.62
C PHE A 94 8.51 3.51 -10.65
N PHE A 95 8.17 2.50 -9.83
CA PHE A 95 9.02 2.06 -8.73
C PHE A 95 9.41 0.60 -8.87
N TRP A 96 10.69 0.32 -8.74
CA TRP A 96 11.24 -1.03 -8.75
C TRP A 96 11.99 -1.35 -7.47
N SER A 97 13.25 -0.89 -7.38
CA SER A 97 14.12 -1.12 -6.22
C SER A 97 13.62 -0.42 -4.95
N ASP A 98 12.85 0.65 -5.10
CA ASP A 98 12.27 1.39 -3.97
C ASP A 98 11.27 0.56 -3.16
N PHE A 99 10.73 -0.52 -3.71
CA PHE A 99 9.82 -1.43 -3.02
C PHE A 99 10.54 -2.61 -2.35
N ALA A 100 11.80 -2.83 -2.67
CA ALA A 100 12.57 -3.94 -2.14
C ALA A 100 12.65 -3.90 -0.61
N GLY A 101 12.37 -5.03 0.05
CA GLY A 101 12.43 -5.16 1.50
C GLY A 101 11.30 -4.47 2.27
N LYS A 102 10.35 -3.81 1.60
CA LYS A 102 9.20 -3.16 2.24
C LYS A 102 7.99 -4.08 2.29
N THR A 103 7.11 -3.88 3.27
CA THR A 103 5.92 -4.72 3.49
C THR A 103 4.66 -4.06 2.95
N PHE A 104 3.80 -4.83 2.30
CA PHE A 104 2.61 -4.35 1.61
C PHE A 104 1.33 -5.01 2.11
N GLY A 105 0.35 -4.18 2.50
CA GLY A 105 -1.04 -4.56 2.71
C GLY A 105 -1.93 -4.07 1.57
N TYR A 106 -3.13 -4.63 1.46
CA TYR A 106 -4.03 -4.38 0.33
C TYR A 106 -5.45 -4.12 0.78
N VAL A 107 -6.08 -3.12 0.16
CA VAL A 107 -7.51 -2.79 0.29
C VAL A 107 -8.14 -2.75 -1.09
N CYS A 108 -9.27 -3.41 -1.25
CA CYS A 108 -10.06 -3.38 -2.49
C CYS A 108 -11.51 -3.05 -2.19
N THR A 109 -12.14 -2.20 -3.00
CA THR A 109 -13.60 -2.08 -3.05
C THR A 109 -14.11 -2.87 -4.23
N SER A 110 -14.92 -3.90 -3.97
CA SER A 110 -15.46 -4.79 -4.99
C SER A 110 -16.79 -5.37 -4.55
N HIS A 111 -17.70 -5.63 -5.50
CA HIS A 111 -18.92 -6.41 -5.26
C HIS A 111 -18.62 -7.92 -5.15
N GLU A 112 -17.49 -8.40 -5.68
CA GLU A 112 -17.10 -9.82 -5.77
C GLU A 112 -15.83 -10.15 -4.97
N LYS A 113 -15.66 -9.58 -3.78
CA LYS A 113 -14.51 -9.81 -2.89
C LYS A 113 -13.13 -9.32 -3.38
N GLY A 114 -12.98 -8.82 -4.61
CA GLY A 114 -11.78 -8.17 -5.12
C GLY A 114 -10.47 -8.97 -5.04
N LEU A 115 -10.55 -10.31 -5.01
CA LEU A 115 -9.36 -11.17 -4.90
C LEU A 115 -8.41 -10.97 -6.08
N THR A 116 -8.97 -10.93 -7.30
CA THR A 116 -8.20 -10.73 -8.54
C THR A 116 -7.41 -9.42 -8.51
N VAL A 117 -8.04 -8.34 -8.04
CA VAL A 117 -7.40 -7.01 -7.91
C VAL A 117 -6.24 -7.06 -6.91
N MET A 118 -6.47 -7.69 -5.74
CA MET A 118 -5.43 -7.84 -4.73
C MET A 118 -4.27 -8.71 -5.22
N ASP A 119 -4.55 -9.76 -5.98
CA ASP A 119 -3.52 -10.65 -6.53
C ASP A 119 -2.69 -9.98 -7.63
N GLN A 120 -3.29 -9.09 -8.43
CA GLN A 120 -2.55 -8.27 -9.38
C GLN A 120 -1.59 -7.32 -8.66
N MET A 121 -2.03 -6.63 -7.60
CA MET A 121 -1.16 -5.77 -6.79
C MET A 121 -0.04 -6.58 -6.13
N ARG A 122 -0.34 -7.76 -5.54
CA ARG A 122 0.65 -8.68 -4.97
C ARG A 122 1.69 -9.11 -6.00
N THR A 123 1.25 -9.43 -7.21
CA THR A 123 2.15 -9.84 -8.29
C THR A 123 3.11 -8.72 -8.67
N ALA A 124 2.63 -7.49 -8.81
CA ALA A 124 3.47 -6.33 -9.09
C ALA A 124 4.49 -6.09 -7.97
N VAL A 125 4.04 -6.10 -6.72
CA VAL A 125 4.90 -5.92 -5.53
C VAL A 125 5.96 -7.01 -5.43
N ARG A 126 5.59 -8.28 -5.66
CA ARG A 126 6.54 -9.40 -5.65
C ARG A 126 7.63 -9.27 -6.71
N GLN A 127 7.28 -8.79 -7.91
CA GLN A 127 8.26 -8.53 -8.97
C GLN A 127 9.29 -7.48 -8.56
N CYS A 128 8.91 -6.57 -7.68
CA CYS A 128 9.76 -5.51 -7.14
C CYS A 128 10.41 -5.90 -5.80
N TYR A 129 10.42 -7.19 -5.44
CA TYR A 129 11.00 -7.72 -4.19
C TYR A 129 10.38 -7.16 -2.90
N GLY A 130 9.14 -6.67 -2.95
CA GLY A 130 8.35 -6.31 -1.79
C GLY A 130 7.73 -7.52 -1.10
N TRP A 131 7.56 -7.45 0.21
CA TRP A 131 6.90 -8.45 1.03
C TRP A 131 5.40 -8.19 1.12
N SER A 132 4.59 -9.17 0.80
CA SER A 132 3.13 -9.04 0.83
C SER A 132 2.54 -9.67 2.08
N MET A 133 1.63 -8.93 2.75
CA MET A 133 0.77 -9.54 3.76
C MET A 133 -0.03 -10.70 3.15
N PRO A 134 -0.21 -11.81 3.88
CA PRO A 134 -0.87 -13.01 3.33
C PRO A 134 -2.37 -12.83 3.09
N TYR A 135 -2.95 -11.73 3.56
CA TYR A 135 -4.36 -11.37 3.40
C TYR A 135 -4.50 -9.88 3.10
N GLY A 136 -5.72 -9.46 2.73
CA GLY A 136 -6.09 -8.08 2.48
C GLY A 136 -7.51 -7.80 2.96
N ILE A 137 -8.00 -6.61 2.68
CA ILE A 137 -9.34 -6.14 3.01
C ILE A 137 -10.11 -5.95 1.71
N SER A 138 -11.25 -6.63 1.58
CA SER A 138 -12.26 -6.30 0.60
C SER A 138 -13.42 -5.62 1.29
N VAL A 139 -13.89 -4.53 0.72
CA VAL A 139 -15.10 -3.83 1.15
C VAL A 139 -16.10 -3.77 0.00
N ASN A 140 -17.39 -3.91 0.34
CA ASN A 140 -18.51 -3.73 -0.56
C ASN A 140 -19.24 -2.43 -0.21
N SER A 141 -19.41 -1.53 -1.19
CA SER A 141 -20.03 -0.22 -0.97
C SER A 141 -21.43 -0.30 -0.38
N ASP A 142 -22.19 -1.30 -0.78
CA ASP A 142 -23.63 -1.41 -0.48
C ASP A 142 -23.91 -2.19 0.81
N GLN A 143 -22.94 -3.01 1.25
CA GLN A 143 -23.10 -3.93 2.37
C GLN A 143 -22.34 -3.51 3.62
N ASP A 144 -21.20 -2.83 3.45
CA ASP A 144 -20.27 -2.59 4.54
C ASP A 144 -20.31 -1.17 5.08
N PHE A 145 -21.04 -0.24 4.41
CA PHE A 145 -21.07 1.16 4.77
C PHE A 145 -22.51 1.65 5.03
N ASP A 146 -22.64 2.63 5.94
CA ASP A 146 -23.86 3.39 6.10
C ASP A 146 -23.97 4.54 5.08
N LEU A 147 -25.09 5.27 5.11
CA LEU A 147 -25.35 6.41 4.23
C LEU A 147 -24.34 7.57 4.43
N GLN A 148 -23.69 7.65 5.57
CA GLN A 148 -22.66 8.62 5.89
C GLN A 148 -21.27 8.14 5.47
N GLY A 149 -21.17 6.89 4.99
CA GLY A 149 -19.92 6.26 4.53
C GLY A 149 -19.02 5.77 5.67
N ASN A 150 -19.60 5.49 6.85
CA ASN A 150 -18.91 4.79 7.93
C ASN A 150 -19.01 3.29 7.70
N ILE A 151 -17.94 2.55 8.04
CA ILE A 151 -17.94 1.08 7.96
C ILE A 151 -18.77 0.55 9.13
N THR A 152 -19.83 -0.20 8.84
CA THR A 152 -20.74 -0.79 9.81
C THR A 152 -20.56 -2.29 9.98
N ASN A 153 -19.97 -2.97 8.99
CA ASN A 153 -19.70 -4.40 9.05
C ASN A 153 -18.55 -4.70 10.02
N GLN A 154 -18.88 -5.33 11.16
CA GLN A 154 -17.92 -5.65 12.22
C GLN A 154 -16.80 -6.61 11.77
N ASN A 155 -17.07 -7.49 10.81
CA ASN A 155 -16.02 -8.36 10.25
C ASN A 155 -14.99 -7.54 9.47
N VAL A 156 -15.43 -6.52 8.75
CA VAL A 156 -14.52 -5.58 8.04
C VAL A 156 -13.74 -4.75 9.05
N VAL A 157 -14.38 -4.24 10.10
CA VAL A 157 -13.72 -3.48 11.18
C VAL A 157 -12.63 -4.32 11.84
N SER A 158 -12.95 -5.56 12.25
CA SER A 158 -11.98 -6.48 12.83
C SER A 158 -10.81 -6.78 11.88
N ARG A 159 -11.10 -6.95 10.59
CA ARG A 159 -10.07 -7.18 9.57
C ARG A 159 -9.14 -5.97 9.41
N ILE A 160 -9.70 -4.75 9.47
CA ILE A 160 -8.95 -3.50 9.45
C ILE A 160 -8.00 -3.41 10.66
N GLU A 161 -8.49 -3.72 11.86
CA GLU A 161 -7.69 -3.73 13.09
C GLU A 161 -6.54 -4.75 13.02
N THR A 162 -6.86 -5.95 12.51
CA THR A 162 -5.87 -7.02 12.35
C THR A 162 -4.76 -6.59 11.38
N ILE A 163 -5.11 -6.07 10.19
CA ILE A 163 -4.08 -5.70 9.20
C ILE A 163 -3.26 -4.49 9.67
N ALA A 164 -3.87 -3.54 10.35
CA ALA A 164 -3.17 -2.38 10.91
C ALA A 164 -2.12 -2.83 11.94
N ARG A 165 -2.51 -3.72 12.87
CA ARG A 165 -1.60 -4.31 13.85
C ARG A 165 -0.48 -5.12 13.19
N ASP A 166 -0.85 -6.06 12.34
CA ASP A 166 0.10 -7.02 11.78
C ASP A 166 1.08 -6.34 10.81
N LEU A 167 0.63 -5.37 10.03
CA LEU A 167 1.52 -4.59 9.17
C LEU A 167 2.53 -3.80 10.01
N THR A 168 2.11 -3.22 11.13
CA THR A 168 3.02 -2.50 12.03
C THR A 168 4.04 -3.45 12.64
N MET A 169 3.59 -4.59 13.17
CA MET A 169 4.47 -5.56 13.87
C MET A 169 5.43 -6.27 12.90
N TYR A 170 4.89 -6.96 11.90
CA TYR A 170 5.70 -7.73 10.96
C TYR A 170 6.47 -6.84 10.01
N GLY A 171 5.88 -5.71 9.60
CA GLY A 171 6.56 -4.72 8.77
C GLY A 171 7.78 -4.11 9.46
N SER A 172 7.70 -3.84 10.77
CA SER A 172 8.86 -3.37 11.54
C SER A 172 9.98 -4.40 11.55
N LEU A 173 9.67 -5.67 11.82
CA LEU A 173 10.66 -6.75 11.83
C LEU A 173 11.38 -6.88 10.48
N ILE A 174 10.62 -6.82 9.38
CA ILE A 174 11.17 -6.91 8.02
C ILE A 174 12.02 -5.68 7.70
N ALA A 175 11.52 -4.49 7.98
CA ALA A 175 12.25 -3.24 7.72
C ALA A 175 13.54 -3.13 8.53
N ASP A 176 13.53 -3.53 9.80
CA ASP A 176 14.71 -3.51 10.65
C ASP A 176 15.74 -4.54 10.19
N GLN A 177 15.32 -5.74 9.80
CA GLN A 177 16.23 -6.75 9.26
C GLN A 177 16.80 -6.30 7.91
N TYR A 178 15.98 -5.75 7.02
CA TYR A 178 16.44 -5.21 5.74
C TYR A 178 17.51 -4.13 5.92
N LYS A 179 17.31 -3.20 6.85
CA LYS A 179 18.30 -2.15 7.19
C LYS A 179 19.61 -2.73 7.72
N LYS A 180 19.54 -3.76 8.57
CA LYS A 180 20.71 -4.48 9.08
C LYS A 180 21.47 -5.16 7.94
N ASP A 181 20.75 -5.85 7.06
CA ASP A 181 21.36 -6.56 5.93
C ASP A 181 22.01 -5.59 4.93
N LEU A 182 21.42 -4.38 4.73
CA LEU A 182 22.07 -3.34 3.92
C LEU A 182 23.41 -2.88 4.48
N GLN A 183 23.54 -2.80 5.80
CA GLN A 183 24.76 -2.38 6.49
C GLN A 183 25.77 -3.53 6.66
N GLY A 184 25.32 -4.77 6.49
CA GLY A 184 26.14 -5.97 6.64
C GLY A 184 27.03 -6.25 5.42
N GLU A 185 27.98 -7.17 5.57
CA GLU A 185 28.92 -7.58 4.51
C GLU A 185 28.54 -8.92 3.84
N GLU A 186 27.52 -9.61 4.33
CA GLU A 186 27.11 -10.92 3.82
C GLU A 186 26.63 -10.83 2.37
N SER A 187 27.32 -11.54 1.47
CA SER A 187 27.07 -11.51 0.02
C SER A 187 25.93 -12.44 -0.43
N ASN A 188 25.51 -13.40 0.42
CA ASN A 188 24.51 -14.42 0.11
C ASN A 188 23.08 -14.02 0.45
N THR A 189 22.82 -12.75 0.77
CA THR A 189 21.50 -12.20 1.01
C THR A 189 20.92 -11.56 -0.25
N PHE A 190 19.58 -11.56 -0.41
CA PHE A 190 18.97 -10.86 -1.54
C PHE A 190 19.21 -9.35 -1.50
N VAL A 191 19.47 -8.81 -0.31
CA VAL A 191 19.71 -7.40 -0.05
C VAL A 191 21.07 -6.94 -0.57
N ALA A 192 22.04 -7.87 -0.70
CA ALA A 192 23.42 -7.54 -1.14
C ALA A 192 23.46 -6.75 -2.46
N ARG A 193 22.50 -6.98 -3.38
CA ARG A 193 22.37 -6.27 -4.65
C ARG A 193 21.93 -4.80 -4.54
N TYR A 194 21.40 -4.39 -3.39
CA TYR A 194 20.91 -3.03 -3.13
C TYR A 194 21.87 -2.21 -2.27
N ARG A 195 23.03 -2.77 -1.91
CA ARG A 195 24.12 -2.02 -1.27
C ARG A 195 24.75 -1.11 -2.31
N SER A 196 24.85 0.16 -2.00
CA SER A 196 25.53 1.18 -2.81
C SER A 196 27.01 1.22 -2.52
#